data_8b1847ea451fc3b55a3319f203d178bc
#
_entry.id   8b1847ea451fc3b55a3319f203d178bc
#
_cell.length_a   1.000
_cell.length_b   1.000
_cell.length_c   1.000
_cell.angle_alpha   90.00
_cell.angle_beta   90.00
_cell.angle_gamma   90.00
#
_symmetry.space_group_name_H-M   'P 1'
#
loop_
_entity.id
_entity.type
_entity.pdbx_description
1 polymer ?
#
loop_
_entity_poly.entity_id
_entity_poly.type
_entity_poly.pdbx_seq_one_letter_code
_entity_poly.pdbx_strand_id
1 'polypeptide(L)'
;MNLRRLLLGLLPLIAISFAEHSYGEDLTAEFDAKHKKCLERIAEDNELAFEEAMIWQDDGGGRRAKHCVAMALYALGHEDEAAHRLDALAKASDGGTPAMRADFYSEAANFWLVANKPDRAYKSATDGLDIKVDHLDLRIARARAYAMSGYYEYAEIDLTSVLGFDPKHAGALRYRADARLQQGRLSEAKADIENSLKSDPNAVETALLRGQINEAIRKQK
;
A
#
# COMPACT_ATOMS: atom_id res chain seq x y z
N MET A 1 58.65 45.04 37.34
CA MET A 1 57.19 44.98 37.06
C MET A 1 57.01 44.18 35.77
N ASN A 2 56.85 42.84 35.88
CA ASN A 2 56.80 41.92 34.75
C ASN A 2 55.38 41.42 34.57
N LEU A 3 54.75 41.82 33.46
CA LEU A 3 53.42 41.41 33.04
C LEU A 3 53.52 40.09 32.21
N ARG A 4 53.19 38.95 32.81
CA ARG A 4 53.09 37.67 32.10
C ARG A 4 51.76 37.61 31.35
N ARG A 5 51.85 37.58 30.04
CA ARG A 5 50.69 37.27 29.14
C ARG A 5 50.40 35.79 29.22
N LEU A 6 49.16 35.40 29.70
CA LEU A 6 48.59 34.09 29.53
C LEU A 6 47.99 34.05 28.13
N LEU A 7 48.56 33.19 27.28
CA LEU A 7 47.91 32.75 26.03
C LEU A 7 47.03 31.54 26.36
N LEU A 8 45.71 31.72 26.43
CA LEU A 8 44.76 30.61 26.39
C LEU A 8 44.64 30.12 24.94
N GLY A 9 45.09 28.88 24.69
CA GLY A 9 44.90 28.20 23.43
C GLY A 9 43.45 27.79 23.29
N LEU A 10 42.77 28.34 22.30
CA LEU A 10 41.51 27.80 21.78
C LEU A 10 41.81 26.52 20.98
N LEU A 11 41.43 25.38 21.52
CA LEU A 11 41.36 24.11 20.76
C LEU A 11 40.16 24.17 19.84
N PRO A 12 40.26 23.74 18.56
CA PRO A 12 39.12 23.73 17.66
C PRO A 12 38.24 22.50 17.94
N LEU A 13 37.06 22.74 18.47
CA LEU A 13 35.94 21.78 18.54
C LEU A 13 35.16 21.76 17.20
N ILE A 14 35.77 21.26 16.13
CA ILE A 14 35.07 21.05 14.86
C ILE A 14 35.70 19.84 14.15
N ALA A 15 35.24 18.62 14.40
CA ALA A 15 35.47 17.47 13.52
C ALA A 15 34.69 16.18 13.85
N ILE A 16 33.60 16.25 14.60
CA ILE A 16 32.88 14.99 14.93
C ILE A 16 31.54 14.86 14.14
N SER A 17 31.02 15.93 13.56
CA SER A 17 29.66 15.95 13.00
C SER A 17 29.50 15.35 11.59
N PHE A 18 30.58 15.18 10.82
CA PHE A 18 30.50 14.72 9.43
C PHE A 18 30.59 13.19 9.26
N ALA A 19 31.25 12.49 10.16
CA ALA A 19 31.46 11.05 10.06
C ALA A 19 30.19 10.24 10.42
N GLU A 20 29.39 10.70 11.37
CA GLU A 20 28.18 10.01 11.79
C GLU A 20 27.07 10.11 10.75
N HIS A 21 27.00 11.22 9.99
CA HIS A 21 25.97 11.40 8.96
C HIS A 21 26.21 10.49 7.76
N SER A 22 27.43 10.34 7.31
CA SER A 22 27.79 9.48 6.17
C SER A 22 27.61 7.99 6.48
N TYR A 23 27.90 7.57 7.72
CA TYR A 23 27.73 6.18 8.13
C TYR A 23 26.24 5.77 8.21
N GLY A 24 25.36 6.64 8.70
CA GLY A 24 23.92 6.39 8.75
C GLY A 24 23.25 6.34 7.39
N GLU A 25 23.69 7.16 6.44
CA GLU A 25 23.21 7.14 5.05
C GLU A 25 23.65 5.87 4.30
N ASP A 26 24.87 5.41 4.52
CA ASP A 26 25.42 4.19 3.91
C ASP A 26 24.67 2.93 4.39
N LEU A 27 24.41 2.81 5.70
CA LEU A 27 23.60 1.71 6.25
C LEU A 27 22.15 1.72 5.72
N THR A 28 21.56 2.90 5.54
CA THR A 28 20.21 3.02 5.00
C THR A 28 20.16 2.54 3.55
N ALA A 29 21.14 2.94 2.74
CA ALA A 29 21.25 2.52 1.35
C ALA A 29 21.48 1.01 1.21
N GLU A 30 22.31 0.41 2.08
CA GLU A 30 22.53 -1.03 2.11
C GLU A 30 21.24 -1.80 2.44
N PHE A 31 20.49 -1.36 3.47
CA PHE A 31 19.22 -1.98 3.83
C PHE A 31 18.16 -1.82 2.75
N ASP A 32 18.11 -0.68 2.04
CA ASP A 32 17.21 -0.50 0.91
C ASP A 32 17.56 -1.41 -0.27
N ALA A 33 18.86 -1.56 -0.56
CA ALA A 33 19.32 -2.49 -1.58
C ALA A 33 19.00 -3.96 -1.22
N LYS A 34 19.20 -4.36 0.04
CA LYS A 34 18.85 -5.70 0.52
C LYS A 34 17.35 -5.94 0.47
N HIS A 35 16.53 -4.95 0.82
CA HIS A 35 15.07 -5.02 0.73
C HIS A 35 14.61 -5.22 -0.72
N LYS A 36 15.13 -4.41 -1.65
CA LYS A 36 14.84 -4.56 -3.08
C LYS A 36 15.18 -5.95 -3.57
N LYS A 37 16.39 -6.46 -3.24
CA LYS A 37 16.82 -7.80 -3.62
C LYS A 37 15.89 -8.89 -3.04
N CYS A 38 15.39 -8.71 -1.82
CA CYS A 38 14.43 -9.63 -1.22
C CYS A 38 13.11 -9.66 -2.02
N LEU A 39 12.58 -8.50 -2.40
CA LEU A 39 11.36 -8.42 -3.21
C LEU A 39 11.55 -9.04 -4.62
N GLU A 40 12.71 -8.89 -5.21
CA GLU A 40 13.07 -9.56 -6.47
C GLU A 40 13.14 -11.08 -6.29
N ARG A 41 13.74 -11.56 -5.19
CA ARG A 41 13.83 -12.99 -4.86
C ARG A 41 12.45 -13.65 -4.73
N ILE A 42 11.44 -12.97 -4.22
CA ILE A 42 10.07 -13.50 -4.11
C ILE A 42 9.51 -13.95 -5.47
N ALA A 43 9.84 -13.24 -6.55
CA ALA A 43 9.40 -13.61 -7.89
C ALA A 43 10.14 -14.82 -8.48
N GLU A 44 11.35 -15.12 -7.97
CA GLU A 44 12.18 -16.25 -8.41
C GLU A 44 11.92 -17.50 -7.59
N ASP A 45 11.90 -17.36 -6.25
CA ASP A 45 11.74 -18.44 -5.27
C ASP A 45 11.16 -17.84 -3.98
N ASN A 46 9.87 -17.99 -3.78
CA ASN A 46 9.15 -17.39 -2.64
C ASN A 46 9.44 -18.10 -1.31
N GLU A 47 9.75 -19.41 -1.31
CA GLU A 47 10.13 -20.16 -0.09
C GLU A 47 11.50 -19.70 0.39
N LEU A 48 12.50 -19.67 -0.50
CA LEU A 48 13.83 -19.18 -0.15
C LEU A 48 13.80 -17.69 0.27
N ALA A 49 13.00 -16.86 -0.40
CA ALA A 49 12.83 -15.45 -0.03
C ALA A 49 12.28 -15.32 1.39
N PHE A 50 11.32 -16.16 1.77
CA PHE A 50 10.77 -16.17 3.12
C PHE A 50 11.82 -16.55 4.16
N GLU A 51 12.59 -17.63 3.92
CA GLU A 51 13.66 -18.07 4.83
C GLU A 51 14.74 -17.00 5.00
N GLU A 52 15.25 -16.44 3.88
CA GLU A 52 16.25 -15.36 3.90
C GLU A 52 15.73 -14.10 4.64
N ALA A 53 14.44 -13.75 4.45
CA ALA A 53 13.82 -12.61 5.10
C ALA A 53 13.65 -12.81 6.60
N MET A 54 13.30 -14.02 7.04
CA MET A 54 13.20 -14.37 8.47
C MET A 54 14.56 -14.28 9.14
N ILE A 55 15.62 -14.85 8.55
CA ILE A 55 16.98 -14.70 9.05
C ILE A 55 17.38 -13.22 9.16
N TRP A 56 17.11 -12.46 8.09
CA TRP A 56 17.41 -11.03 8.11
C TRP A 56 16.63 -10.26 9.17
N GLN A 57 15.37 -10.63 9.43
CA GLN A 57 14.58 -10.03 10.51
C GLN A 57 15.22 -10.28 11.88
N ASP A 58 15.68 -11.51 12.14
CA ASP A 58 16.32 -11.89 13.40
C ASP A 58 17.71 -11.23 13.56
N ASP A 59 18.40 -10.97 12.45
CA ASP A 59 19.67 -10.23 12.40
C ASP A 59 19.48 -8.69 12.49
N GLY A 60 18.27 -8.21 12.80
CA GLY A 60 18.01 -6.79 13.01
C GLY A 60 17.70 -6.00 11.75
N GLY A 61 17.19 -6.63 10.69
CA GLY A 61 16.79 -5.99 9.43
C GLY A 61 15.63 -4.99 9.53
N GLY A 62 15.05 -4.85 10.73
CA GLY A 62 14.04 -3.86 11.07
C GLY A 62 12.79 -3.94 10.19
N ARG A 63 12.20 -2.78 9.90
CA ARG A 63 10.93 -2.72 9.12
C ARG A 63 11.05 -3.31 7.71
N ARG A 64 12.22 -3.22 7.07
CA ARG A 64 12.43 -3.72 5.70
C ARG A 64 12.38 -5.23 5.64
N ALA A 65 13.00 -5.91 6.60
CA ALA A 65 12.93 -7.36 6.73
C ALA A 65 11.51 -7.82 7.08
N LYS A 66 10.84 -7.15 8.03
CA LYS A 66 9.44 -7.42 8.40
C LYS A 66 8.50 -7.29 7.20
N HIS A 67 8.68 -6.25 6.38
CA HIS A 67 7.91 -6.06 5.14
C HIS A 67 8.20 -7.20 4.15
N CYS A 68 9.46 -7.55 3.93
CA CYS A 68 9.82 -8.64 3.01
C CYS A 68 9.22 -9.99 3.46
N VAL A 69 9.24 -10.30 4.76
CA VAL A 69 8.57 -11.48 5.32
C VAL A 69 7.08 -11.49 4.99
N ALA A 70 6.39 -10.35 5.14
CA ALA A 70 4.96 -10.25 4.82
C ALA A 70 4.69 -10.47 3.32
N MET A 71 5.51 -9.88 2.46
CA MET A 71 5.38 -10.05 1.01
C MET A 71 5.65 -11.49 0.55
N ALA A 72 6.65 -12.17 1.15
CA ALA A 72 6.93 -13.57 0.88
C ALA A 72 5.80 -14.50 1.35
N LEU A 73 5.23 -14.25 2.54
CA LEU A 73 4.04 -14.97 3.02
C LEU A 73 2.84 -14.82 2.08
N TYR A 74 2.61 -13.61 1.56
CA TYR A 74 1.56 -13.41 0.58
C TYR A 74 1.80 -14.23 -0.70
N ALA A 75 3.03 -14.24 -1.20
CA ALA A 75 3.39 -15.03 -2.38
C ALA A 75 3.28 -16.55 -2.16
N LEU A 76 3.40 -17.00 -0.90
CA LEU A 76 3.19 -18.39 -0.49
C LEU A 76 1.71 -18.76 -0.28
N GLY A 77 0.77 -17.80 -0.44
CA GLY A 77 -0.66 -18.02 -0.24
C GLY A 77 -1.10 -17.96 1.23
N HIS A 78 -0.33 -17.28 2.07
CA HIS A 78 -0.65 -17.02 3.48
C HIS A 78 -1.14 -15.57 3.67
N GLU A 79 -2.19 -15.18 2.94
CA GLU A 79 -2.69 -13.80 2.84
C GLU A 79 -3.08 -13.21 4.20
N ASP A 80 -3.73 -14.02 5.05
CA ASP A 80 -4.16 -13.63 6.39
C ASP A 80 -2.98 -13.21 7.27
N GLU A 81 -1.94 -14.04 7.31
CA GLU A 81 -0.75 -13.79 8.12
C GLU A 81 0.06 -12.63 7.55
N ALA A 82 0.18 -12.54 6.22
CA ALA A 82 0.82 -11.43 5.54
C ALA A 82 0.15 -10.08 5.88
N ALA A 83 -1.17 -10.01 5.77
CA ALA A 83 -1.96 -8.83 6.11
C ALA A 83 -1.82 -8.45 7.59
N HIS A 84 -1.88 -9.44 8.49
CA HIS A 84 -1.71 -9.22 9.92
C HIS A 84 -0.33 -8.63 10.25
N ARG A 85 0.74 -9.13 9.61
CA ARG A 85 2.12 -8.62 9.80
C ARG A 85 2.27 -7.19 9.30
N LEU A 86 1.65 -6.84 8.16
CA LEU A 86 1.65 -5.47 7.63
C LEU A 86 0.87 -4.51 8.54
N ASP A 87 -0.30 -4.90 9.05
CA ASP A 87 -1.04 -4.11 10.04
C ASP A 87 -0.22 -3.86 11.31
N ALA A 88 0.48 -4.89 11.81
CA ALA A 88 1.36 -4.76 12.96
C ALA A 88 2.54 -3.83 12.67
N LEU A 89 3.15 -3.94 11.49
CA LEU A 89 4.26 -3.09 11.05
C LEU A 89 3.82 -1.62 10.91
N ALA A 90 2.65 -1.37 10.32
CA ALA A 90 2.09 -0.03 10.18
C ALA A 90 1.82 0.65 11.54
N LYS A 91 1.46 -0.12 12.57
CA LYS A 91 1.22 0.36 13.94
C LYS A 91 2.49 0.57 14.75
N ALA A 92 3.56 -0.14 14.42
CA ALA A 92 4.79 -0.13 15.20
C ALA A 92 5.45 1.26 15.22
N SER A 93 6.14 1.58 16.31
CA SER A 93 6.90 2.84 16.43
C SER A 93 8.05 2.93 15.43
N ASP A 94 8.59 1.77 15.01
CA ASP A 94 9.63 1.62 13.98
C ASP A 94 9.08 1.39 12.56
N GLY A 95 7.77 1.54 12.35
CA GLY A 95 7.09 1.35 11.06
C GLY A 95 7.44 2.37 9.97
N GLY A 96 8.20 3.39 10.32
CA GLY A 96 8.69 4.40 9.38
C GLY A 96 7.89 5.70 9.37
N THR A 97 7.98 6.43 8.26
CA THR A 97 7.26 7.70 8.08
C THR A 97 5.74 7.47 8.01
N PRO A 98 4.92 8.51 8.25
CA PRO A 98 3.46 8.42 8.04
C PRO A 98 3.08 7.89 6.65
N ALA A 99 3.79 8.29 5.60
CA ALA A 99 3.55 7.79 4.25
C ALA A 99 3.80 6.28 4.14
N MET A 100 4.96 5.79 4.60
CA MET A 100 5.27 4.36 4.60
C MET A 100 4.26 3.54 5.41
N ARG A 101 3.81 4.05 6.55
CA ARG A 101 2.80 3.38 7.38
C ARG A 101 1.44 3.30 6.67
N ALA A 102 1.06 4.35 5.94
CA ALA A 102 -0.13 4.34 5.09
C ALA A 102 0.00 3.34 3.94
N ASP A 103 1.19 3.21 3.33
CA ASP A 103 1.47 2.21 2.29
C ASP A 103 1.32 0.78 2.85
N PHE A 104 1.86 0.48 4.04
CA PHE A 104 1.70 -0.84 4.68
C PHE A 104 0.23 -1.17 5.00
N TYR A 105 -0.56 -0.17 5.43
CA TYR A 105 -2.00 -0.37 5.60
C TYR A 105 -2.72 -0.61 4.27
N SER A 106 -2.28 0.02 3.18
CA SER A 106 -2.83 -0.22 1.84
C SER A 106 -2.57 -1.65 1.36
N GLU A 107 -1.36 -2.14 1.55
CA GLU A 107 -0.99 -3.53 1.25
C GLU A 107 -1.78 -4.51 2.14
N ALA A 108 -1.84 -4.26 3.45
CA ALA A 108 -2.63 -5.07 4.38
C ALA A 108 -4.10 -5.15 3.97
N ALA A 109 -4.72 -4.01 3.64
CA ALA A 109 -6.10 -3.95 3.20
C ALA A 109 -6.33 -4.78 1.94
N ASN A 110 -5.41 -4.71 0.96
CA ASN A 110 -5.50 -5.51 -0.25
C ASN A 110 -5.35 -7.02 0.04
N PHE A 111 -4.45 -7.41 0.93
CA PHE A 111 -4.28 -8.82 1.31
C PHE A 111 -5.49 -9.35 2.07
N TRP A 112 -6.10 -8.55 2.96
CA TRP A 112 -7.38 -8.90 3.59
C TRP A 112 -8.52 -9.07 2.59
N LEU A 113 -8.55 -8.27 1.50
CA LEU A 113 -9.54 -8.45 0.42
C LEU A 113 -9.32 -9.77 -0.32
N VAL A 114 -8.07 -10.14 -0.62
CA VAL A 114 -7.74 -11.43 -1.24
C VAL A 114 -8.11 -12.60 -0.31
N ALA A 115 -7.85 -12.46 0.99
CA ALA A 115 -8.26 -13.40 2.02
C ALA A 115 -9.78 -13.48 2.26
N ASN A 116 -10.59 -12.71 1.51
CA ASN A 116 -12.05 -12.61 1.66
C ASN A 116 -12.50 -12.16 3.08
N LYS A 117 -11.77 -11.19 3.66
CA LYS A 117 -12.03 -10.59 4.98
C LYS A 117 -12.31 -9.09 4.88
N PRO A 118 -13.46 -8.69 4.31
CA PRO A 118 -13.77 -7.29 4.04
C PRO A 118 -13.78 -6.41 5.29
N ASP A 119 -14.22 -6.90 6.44
CA ASP A 119 -14.23 -6.13 7.69
C ASP A 119 -12.81 -5.74 8.12
N ARG A 120 -11.84 -6.66 7.96
CA ARG A 120 -10.43 -6.37 8.26
C ARG A 120 -9.82 -5.42 7.24
N ALA A 121 -10.12 -5.63 5.96
CA ALA A 121 -9.71 -4.72 4.89
C ALA A 121 -10.22 -3.29 5.12
N TYR A 122 -11.49 -3.16 5.48
CA TYR A 122 -12.09 -1.87 5.85
C TYR A 122 -11.34 -1.20 7.01
N LYS A 123 -11.03 -1.99 8.07
CA LYS A 123 -10.31 -1.46 9.22
C LYS A 123 -8.92 -0.97 8.85
N SER A 124 -8.12 -1.78 8.16
CA SER A 124 -6.77 -1.41 7.73
C SER A 124 -6.80 -0.17 6.83
N ALA A 125 -7.72 -0.13 5.85
CA ALA A 125 -7.85 1.02 4.97
C ALA A 125 -8.26 2.29 5.72
N THR A 126 -9.11 2.19 6.74
CA THR A 126 -9.54 3.33 7.56
C THR A 126 -8.39 3.80 8.46
N ASP A 127 -7.69 2.89 9.16
CA ASP A 127 -6.51 3.21 9.98
C ASP A 127 -5.42 3.93 9.15
N GLY A 128 -5.24 3.50 7.88
CA GLY A 128 -4.31 4.15 6.96
C GLY A 128 -4.76 5.54 6.51
N LEU A 129 -6.06 5.73 6.25
CA LEU A 129 -6.63 7.02 5.87
C LEU A 129 -6.63 8.03 7.03
N ASP A 130 -6.66 7.57 8.28
CA ASP A 130 -6.47 8.43 9.45
C ASP A 130 -5.04 9.00 9.51
N ILE A 131 -4.06 8.31 8.92
CA ILE A 131 -2.68 8.78 8.81
C ILE A 131 -2.50 9.66 7.57
N LYS A 132 -3.06 9.24 6.42
CA LYS A 132 -2.92 9.92 5.13
C LYS A 132 -4.25 9.96 4.39
N VAL A 133 -5.03 11.02 4.64
CA VAL A 133 -6.40 11.18 4.17
C VAL A 133 -6.55 11.22 2.64
N ASP A 134 -5.50 11.58 1.92
CA ASP A 134 -5.45 11.71 0.46
C ASP A 134 -4.88 10.47 -0.26
N HIS A 135 -4.68 9.36 0.45
CA HIS A 135 -4.13 8.15 -0.12
C HIS A 135 -5.17 7.41 -0.99
N LEU A 136 -4.98 7.43 -2.31
CA LEU A 136 -5.97 6.92 -3.26
C LEU A 136 -6.17 5.41 -3.17
N ASP A 137 -5.09 4.62 -3.04
CA ASP A 137 -5.17 3.17 -2.97
C ASP A 137 -5.91 2.69 -1.71
N LEU A 138 -5.73 3.38 -0.57
CA LEU A 138 -6.51 3.11 0.64
C LEU A 138 -8.01 3.38 0.44
N ARG A 139 -8.39 4.44 -0.27
CA ARG A 139 -9.79 4.68 -0.63
C ARG A 139 -10.35 3.60 -1.53
N ILE A 140 -9.57 3.15 -2.52
CA ILE A 140 -9.96 2.05 -3.41
C ILE A 140 -10.12 0.75 -2.61
N ALA A 141 -9.17 0.42 -1.73
CA ALA A 141 -9.26 -0.77 -0.89
C ALA A 141 -10.50 -0.73 0.03
N ARG A 142 -10.78 0.44 0.65
CA ARG A 142 -11.97 0.61 1.49
C ARG A 142 -13.28 0.49 0.68
N ALA A 143 -13.31 1.06 -0.50
CA ALA A 143 -14.45 0.94 -1.40
C ALA A 143 -14.71 -0.52 -1.80
N ARG A 144 -13.64 -1.29 -2.08
CA ARG A 144 -13.76 -2.72 -2.37
C ARG A 144 -14.27 -3.49 -1.15
N ALA A 145 -13.82 -3.16 0.05
CA ALA A 145 -14.31 -3.76 1.28
C ALA A 145 -15.80 -3.46 1.52
N TYR A 146 -16.23 -2.22 1.27
CA TYR A 146 -17.65 -1.85 1.30
C TYR A 146 -18.47 -2.66 0.28
N ALA A 147 -18.00 -2.75 -0.97
CA ALA A 147 -18.69 -3.49 -2.03
C ALA A 147 -18.83 -4.98 -1.69
N MET A 148 -17.78 -5.62 -1.16
CA MET A 148 -17.80 -7.02 -0.70
C MET A 148 -18.79 -7.23 0.46
N SER A 149 -19.05 -6.21 1.26
CA SER A 149 -20.03 -6.22 2.36
C SER A 149 -21.43 -5.77 1.94
N GLY A 150 -21.65 -5.47 0.65
CA GLY A 150 -22.94 -5.02 0.12
C GLY A 150 -23.26 -3.54 0.32
N TYR A 151 -22.32 -2.76 0.81
CA TYR A 151 -22.47 -1.30 1.06
C TYR A 151 -22.06 -0.50 -0.18
N TYR A 152 -22.79 -0.67 -1.28
CA TYR A 152 -22.42 -0.13 -2.60
C TYR A 152 -22.42 1.39 -2.68
N GLU A 153 -23.29 2.07 -1.93
CA GLU A 153 -23.34 3.53 -1.86
C GLU A 153 -22.06 4.11 -1.22
N TYR A 154 -21.55 3.49 -0.15
CA TYR A 154 -20.30 3.90 0.48
C TYR A 154 -19.09 3.61 -0.42
N ALA A 155 -19.11 2.49 -1.13
CA ALA A 155 -18.09 2.19 -2.14
C ALA A 155 -18.05 3.27 -3.24
N GLU A 156 -19.21 3.69 -3.74
CA GLU A 156 -19.31 4.73 -4.76
C GLU A 156 -18.79 6.08 -4.27
N ILE A 157 -19.02 6.45 -3.01
CA ILE A 157 -18.52 7.69 -2.42
C ILE A 157 -16.99 7.73 -2.44
N ASP A 158 -16.32 6.68 -1.93
CA ASP A 158 -14.87 6.60 -1.92
C ASP A 158 -14.28 6.62 -3.34
N LEU A 159 -14.86 5.85 -4.27
CA LEU A 159 -14.41 5.80 -5.67
C LEU A 159 -14.65 7.13 -6.41
N THR A 160 -15.73 7.84 -6.10
CA THR A 160 -15.97 9.16 -6.65
C THR A 160 -14.94 10.16 -6.14
N SER A 161 -14.53 10.05 -4.88
CA SER A 161 -13.43 10.86 -4.35
C SER A 161 -12.12 10.58 -5.09
N VAL A 162 -11.77 9.29 -5.33
CA VAL A 162 -10.58 8.92 -6.14
C VAL A 162 -10.63 9.56 -7.53
N LEU A 163 -11.79 9.45 -8.20
CA LEU A 163 -11.99 9.99 -9.54
C LEU A 163 -12.02 11.52 -9.60
N GLY A 164 -12.19 12.18 -8.46
CA GLY A 164 -11.99 13.62 -8.32
C GLY A 164 -10.52 14.04 -8.44
N PHE A 165 -9.59 13.18 -8.04
CA PHE A 165 -8.13 13.39 -8.17
C PHE A 165 -7.58 12.85 -9.49
N ASP A 166 -8.00 11.63 -9.87
CA ASP A 166 -7.63 11.00 -11.14
C ASP A 166 -8.88 10.55 -11.91
N PRO A 167 -9.45 11.41 -12.76
CA PRO A 167 -10.67 11.08 -13.51
C PRO A 167 -10.54 9.94 -14.50
N LYS A 168 -9.31 9.49 -14.79
CA LYS A 168 -9.02 8.40 -15.74
C LYS A 168 -8.53 7.13 -15.06
N HIS A 169 -8.58 7.06 -13.73
CA HIS A 169 -8.14 5.88 -12.99
C HIS A 169 -9.00 4.65 -13.35
N ALA A 170 -8.46 3.78 -14.21
CA ALA A 170 -9.21 2.65 -14.79
C ALA A 170 -9.83 1.73 -13.72
N GLY A 171 -9.07 1.37 -12.69
CA GLY A 171 -9.55 0.53 -11.59
C GLY A 171 -10.70 1.16 -10.81
N ALA A 172 -10.60 2.47 -10.48
CA ALA A 172 -11.66 3.16 -9.75
C ALA A 172 -12.95 3.28 -10.58
N LEU A 173 -12.84 3.55 -11.90
CA LEU A 173 -13.97 3.52 -12.82
C LEU A 173 -14.62 2.13 -12.87
N ARG A 174 -13.83 1.06 -12.95
CA ARG A 174 -14.34 -0.32 -12.96
C ARG A 174 -15.07 -0.66 -11.66
N TYR A 175 -14.48 -0.37 -10.51
CA TYR A 175 -15.11 -0.66 -9.22
C TYR A 175 -16.37 0.18 -8.99
N ARG A 176 -16.41 1.44 -9.46
CA ARG A 176 -17.62 2.27 -9.37
C ARG A 176 -18.70 1.76 -10.33
N ALA A 177 -18.33 1.29 -11.51
CA ALA A 177 -19.28 0.64 -12.43
C ALA A 177 -19.92 -0.60 -11.80
N ASP A 178 -19.13 -1.44 -11.10
CA ASP A 178 -19.67 -2.59 -10.39
C ASP A 178 -20.62 -2.17 -9.26
N ALA A 179 -20.22 -1.24 -8.42
CA ALA A 179 -21.09 -0.73 -7.35
C ALA A 179 -22.42 -0.18 -7.90
N ARG A 180 -22.41 0.53 -9.03
CA ARG A 180 -23.60 1.04 -9.71
C ARG A 180 -24.45 -0.04 -10.36
N LEU A 181 -23.81 -1.08 -10.90
CA LEU A 181 -24.51 -2.28 -11.41
C LEU A 181 -25.32 -2.94 -10.29
N GLN A 182 -24.71 -3.14 -9.12
CA GLN A 182 -25.38 -3.75 -7.97
C GLN A 182 -26.54 -2.88 -7.42
N GLN A 183 -26.45 -1.57 -7.60
CA GLN A 183 -27.54 -0.62 -7.28
C GLN A 183 -28.63 -0.53 -8.38
N GLY A 184 -28.49 -1.27 -9.49
CA GLY A 184 -29.41 -1.19 -10.63
C GLY A 184 -29.26 0.07 -11.49
N ARG A 185 -28.23 0.89 -11.28
CA ARG A 185 -27.95 2.15 -12.00
C ARG A 185 -27.20 1.88 -13.31
N LEU A 186 -27.83 1.12 -14.20
CA LEU A 186 -27.18 0.50 -15.35
C LEU A 186 -26.60 1.50 -16.37
N SER A 187 -27.24 2.64 -16.58
CA SER A 187 -26.75 3.66 -17.51
C SER A 187 -25.44 4.29 -17.03
N GLU A 188 -25.34 4.55 -15.72
CA GLU A 188 -24.13 5.10 -15.11
C GLU A 188 -23.01 4.07 -15.00
N ALA A 189 -23.36 2.81 -14.67
CA ALA A 189 -22.42 1.69 -14.71
C ALA A 189 -21.81 1.52 -16.10
N LYS A 190 -22.63 1.63 -17.16
CA LYS A 190 -22.17 1.55 -18.55
C LYS A 190 -21.21 2.68 -18.91
N ALA A 191 -21.52 3.91 -18.50
CA ALA A 191 -20.63 5.06 -18.77
C ALA A 191 -19.25 4.90 -18.10
N ASP A 192 -19.22 4.44 -16.83
CA ASP A 192 -17.96 4.22 -16.10
C ASP A 192 -17.14 3.09 -16.73
N ILE A 193 -17.77 1.96 -17.08
CA ILE A 193 -17.04 0.81 -17.63
C ILE A 193 -16.46 1.10 -19.02
N GLU A 194 -17.14 1.90 -19.83
CA GLU A 194 -16.64 2.34 -21.14
C GLU A 194 -15.44 3.29 -20.97
N ASN A 195 -15.47 4.18 -19.97
CA ASN A 195 -14.33 5.05 -19.65
C ASN A 195 -13.15 4.28 -19.07
N SER A 196 -13.40 3.25 -18.23
CA SER A 196 -12.36 2.35 -17.74
C SER A 196 -11.63 1.67 -18.90
N LEU A 197 -12.36 1.13 -19.88
CA LEU A 197 -11.76 0.49 -21.06
C LEU A 197 -11.03 1.45 -22.00
N LYS A 198 -11.39 2.74 -22.02
CA LYS A 198 -10.59 3.75 -22.73
C LYS A 198 -9.24 3.99 -22.06
N SER A 199 -9.21 3.90 -20.73
CA SER A 199 -7.97 4.09 -19.97
C SER A 199 -7.09 2.84 -19.97
N ASP A 200 -7.70 1.65 -19.93
CA ASP A 200 -7.03 0.35 -20.02
C ASP A 200 -7.81 -0.60 -20.94
N PRO A 201 -7.51 -0.60 -22.25
CA PRO A 201 -8.24 -1.43 -23.23
C PRO A 201 -8.06 -2.94 -23.05
N ASN A 202 -7.00 -3.37 -22.39
CA ASN A 202 -6.63 -4.78 -22.25
C ASN A 202 -7.10 -5.40 -20.92
N ALA A 203 -7.80 -4.65 -20.07
CA ALA A 203 -8.30 -5.13 -18.78
C ALA A 203 -9.43 -6.17 -18.98
N VAL A 204 -9.09 -7.44 -18.78
CA VAL A 204 -10.02 -8.58 -18.96
C VAL A 204 -11.22 -8.48 -18.02
N GLU A 205 -10.99 -8.18 -16.75
CA GLU A 205 -12.05 -8.03 -15.73
C GLU A 205 -13.01 -6.89 -16.09
N THR A 206 -12.49 -5.81 -16.67
CA THR A 206 -13.31 -4.68 -17.14
C THR A 206 -14.19 -5.10 -18.33
N ALA A 207 -13.65 -5.88 -19.25
CA ALA A 207 -14.41 -6.40 -20.39
C ALA A 207 -15.51 -7.38 -19.93
N LEU A 208 -15.22 -8.24 -18.95
CA LEU A 208 -16.22 -9.16 -18.35
C LEU A 208 -17.35 -8.38 -17.68
N LEU A 209 -17.03 -7.38 -16.85
CA LEU A 209 -18.03 -6.54 -16.18
C LEU A 209 -18.90 -5.77 -17.19
N ARG A 210 -18.31 -5.27 -18.28
CA ARG A 210 -19.09 -4.68 -19.39
C ARG A 210 -20.11 -5.67 -19.97
N GLY A 211 -19.71 -6.93 -20.13
CA GLY A 211 -20.63 -7.99 -20.57
C GLY A 211 -21.82 -8.16 -19.64
N GLN A 212 -21.59 -8.21 -18.33
CA GLN A 212 -22.63 -8.31 -17.30
C GLN A 212 -23.57 -7.10 -17.30
N ILE A 213 -23.03 -5.88 -17.40
CA ILE A 213 -23.84 -4.65 -17.50
C ILE A 213 -24.73 -4.67 -18.73
N ASN A 214 -24.18 -5.05 -19.90
CA ASN A 214 -24.97 -5.12 -21.14
C ASN A 214 -26.08 -6.20 -21.06
N GLU A 215 -25.82 -7.30 -20.38
CA GLU A 215 -26.84 -8.32 -20.15
C GLU A 215 -27.97 -7.83 -19.23
N ALA A 216 -27.59 -7.14 -18.13
CA ALA A 216 -28.57 -6.53 -17.23
C ALA A 216 -29.46 -5.50 -17.95
N ILE A 217 -28.89 -4.67 -18.83
CA ILE A 217 -29.66 -3.72 -19.66
C ILE A 217 -30.63 -4.44 -20.59
N ARG A 218 -30.25 -5.59 -21.18
CA ARG A 218 -31.14 -6.36 -22.06
C ARG A 218 -32.32 -6.97 -21.30
N LYS A 219 -32.11 -7.38 -20.04
CA LYS A 219 -33.17 -7.99 -19.22
C LYS A 219 -34.20 -6.98 -18.70
N GLN A 220 -33.90 -5.68 -18.72
CA GLN A 220 -34.82 -4.60 -18.33
C GLN A 220 -35.73 -4.12 -19.47
N LYS A 221 -35.49 -4.55 -20.71
CA LYS A 221 -36.33 -4.28 -21.89
C LYS A 221 -37.37 -5.35 -22.09
#